data_ec8fefe76ed326c63175ce0ea10fbf8e
#
_entry.id   ec8fefe76ed326c63175ce0ea10fbf8e
#
_cell.length_a   1.000
_cell.length_b   1.000
_cell.length_c   1.000
_cell.angle_alpha   90.00
_cell.angle_beta   90.00
_cell.angle_gamma   90.00
#
_symmetry.space_group_name_H-M   'P 1'
#
loop_
_entity.id
_entity.type
_entity.pdbx_description
1 polymer ?
#
loop_
_entity_poly.entity_id
_entity_poly.type
_entity_poly.pdbx_seq_one_letter_code
_entity_poly.pdbx_strand_id
1 'polypeptide(L)'
;MENRMRLPLAALIWSLGSVAIAGDFDGTKPLICAPVEAMECHTGEGCEKGIPDDIGAPAFMRIDFAKKVIVGPKRTSPIRAMEKDENQVLLQGTELGLAWSIALNTATGRMVSTFSSRDGAFVLFGSCTPL
;
A
#
# COMPACT_ATOMS: atom_id res chain seq x y z
N MET A 1 34.67 -66.21 9.53
CA MET A 1 34.26 -65.06 10.36
C MET A 1 34.27 -63.83 9.44
N GLU A 2 33.15 -63.52 8.82
CA GLU A 2 33.01 -62.33 7.98
C GLU A 2 32.47 -61.16 8.79
N ASN A 3 33.33 -60.17 8.98
CA ASN A 3 33.01 -58.97 9.66
C ASN A 3 32.40 -57.97 8.69
N ARG A 4 31.06 -57.95 8.60
CA ARG A 4 30.33 -57.01 7.75
C ARG A 4 30.23 -55.66 8.45
N MET A 5 31.10 -54.74 8.07
CA MET A 5 31.11 -53.37 8.47
C MET A 5 29.92 -52.62 7.86
N ARG A 6 28.90 -52.36 8.68
CA ARG A 6 27.72 -51.56 8.26
C ARG A 6 28.06 -50.07 8.36
N LEU A 7 28.22 -49.41 7.19
CA LEU A 7 28.30 -47.98 7.16
C LEU A 7 26.90 -47.37 7.43
N PRO A 8 26.78 -46.39 8.30
CA PRO A 8 25.53 -45.65 8.43
C PRO A 8 25.38 -44.69 7.25
N LEU A 9 24.27 -44.81 6.56
CA LEU A 9 23.83 -43.85 5.52
C LEU A 9 23.45 -42.56 6.25
N ALA A 10 24.31 -41.54 6.21
CA ALA A 10 23.97 -40.21 6.66
C ALA A 10 23.02 -39.56 5.63
N ALA A 11 21.75 -39.50 5.99
CA ALA A 11 20.75 -38.78 5.19
C ALA A 11 21.01 -37.27 5.29
N LEU A 12 21.54 -36.68 4.22
CA LEU A 12 21.71 -35.25 4.07
C LEU A 12 20.31 -34.64 3.80
N ILE A 13 19.69 -34.12 4.84
CA ILE A 13 18.44 -33.35 4.72
C ILE A 13 18.81 -31.98 4.17
N TRP A 14 18.59 -31.77 2.89
CA TRP A 14 18.63 -30.45 2.28
C TRP A 14 17.37 -29.70 2.74
N SER A 15 17.53 -28.81 3.68
CA SER A 15 16.51 -27.80 4.00
C SER A 15 16.42 -26.83 2.82
N LEU A 16 15.43 -27.01 1.95
CA LEU A 16 15.02 -26.01 0.98
C LEU A 16 14.46 -24.80 1.76
N GLY A 17 15.33 -23.85 2.07
CA GLY A 17 14.92 -22.56 2.55
C GLY A 17 14.07 -21.86 1.50
N SER A 18 12.78 -21.73 1.76
CA SER A 18 11.90 -20.90 0.92
C SER A 18 12.39 -19.47 0.99
N VAL A 19 12.98 -18.97 -0.09
CA VAL A 19 13.30 -17.56 -0.24
C VAL A 19 11.95 -16.84 -0.42
N ALA A 20 11.48 -16.16 0.63
CA ALA A 20 10.34 -15.26 0.51
C ALA A 20 10.77 -14.09 -0.39
N ILE A 21 10.28 -14.05 -1.63
CA ILE A 21 10.46 -12.90 -2.52
C ILE A 21 9.49 -11.84 -2.02
N ALA A 22 10.02 -10.72 -1.51
CA ALA A 22 9.20 -9.56 -1.16
C ALA A 22 8.47 -9.06 -2.42
N GLY A 23 7.15 -8.94 -2.36
CA GLY A 23 6.33 -8.42 -3.45
C GLY A 23 6.58 -6.92 -3.67
N ASP A 24 6.28 -6.43 -4.86
CA ASP A 24 6.48 -5.02 -5.19
C ASP A 24 5.59 -4.07 -4.40
N PHE A 25 4.44 -4.57 -3.92
CA PHE A 25 3.42 -3.77 -3.22
C PHE A 25 3.16 -4.23 -1.78
N ASP A 26 4.10 -4.90 -1.17
CA ASP A 26 3.96 -5.48 0.18
C ASP A 26 4.28 -4.49 1.33
N GLY A 27 4.53 -3.23 1.02
CA GLY A 27 4.88 -2.21 2.01
C GLY A 27 6.36 -2.15 2.37
N THR A 28 7.25 -2.77 1.58
CA THR A 28 8.70 -2.75 1.79
C THR A 28 9.43 -1.81 0.84
N LYS A 29 8.92 -1.60 -0.37
CA LYS A 29 9.51 -0.74 -1.38
C LYS A 29 8.78 0.60 -1.48
N PRO A 30 9.49 1.72 -1.67
CA PRO A 30 8.82 2.99 -1.94
C PRO A 30 8.06 2.92 -3.27
N LEU A 31 6.90 3.56 -3.30
CA LEU A 31 6.00 3.57 -4.45
C LEU A 31 5.76 4.98 -4.94
N ILE A 32 5.48 5.10 -6.23
CA ILE A 32 4.81 6.26 -6.80
C ILE A 32 3.40 5.87 -7.22
N CYS A 33 2.41 6.67 -6.82
CA CYS A 33 1.00 6.41 -7.05
C CYS A 33 0.37 7.57 -7.83
N ALA A 34 -0.50 7.24 -8.79
CA ALA A 34 -1.26 8.20 -9.57
C ALA A 34 -2.76 7.95 -9.38
N PRO A 35 -3.51 8.89 -8.79
CA PRO A 35 -4.97 8.88 -8.85
C PRO A 35 -5.43 9.10 -10.30
N VAL A 36 -6.49 8.40 -10.73
CA VAL A 36 -7.02 8.50 -12.09
C VAL A 36 -8.51 8.82 -12.12
N GLU A 37 -9.22 8.57 -11.03
CA GLU A 37 -10.64 8.82 -10.88
C GLU A 37 -10.93 9.35 -9.48
N ALA A 38 -11.89 10.27 -9.36
CA ALA A 38 -12.34 10.83 -8.09
C ALA A 38 -13.85 10.71 -7.93
N MET A 39 -14.29 10.58 -6.67
CA MET A 39 -15.67 10.81 -6.27
C MET A 39 -15.69 11.80 -5.13
N GLU A 40 -16.57 12.79 -5.21
CA GLU A 40 -16.83 13.78 -4.18
C GLU A 40 -18.22 13.60 -3.62
N CYS A 41 -18.36 13.52 -2.31
CA CYS A 41 -19.63 13.26 -1.64
C CYS A 41 -19.90 14.33 -0.58
N HIS A 42 -21.11 14.89 -0.57
CA HIS A 42 -21.59 15.84 0.43
C HIS A 42 -22.91 15.44 1.05
N THR A 43 -23.11 15.81 2.31
CA THR A 43 -24.36 15.52 3.02
C THR A 43 -25.56 16.16 2.32
N GLY A 44 -26.55 15.33 1.95
CA GLY A 44 -27.78 15.78 1.29
C GLY A 44 -27.68 15.99 -0.22
N GLU A 45 -26.49 15.96 -0.80
CA GLU A 45 -26.25 16.18 -2.25
C GLU A 45 -25.88 14.88 -2.98
N GLY A 46 -25.42 13.84 -2.25
CA GLY A 46 -24.96 12.59 -2.81
C GLY A 46 -23.49 12.65 -3.22
N CYS A 47 -23.11 11.80 -4.18
CA CYS A 47 -21.75 11.68 -4.67
C CYS A 47 -21.68 11.95 -6.17
N GLU A 48 -20.69 12.72 -6.60
CA GLU A 48 -20.40 13.01 -7.99
C GLU A 48 -19.06 12.43 -8.41
N LYS A 49 -19.01 11.88 -9.61
CA LYS A 49 -17.79 11.37 -10.22
C LYS A 49 -17.08 12.50 -10.97
N GLY A 50 -15.76 12.56 -10.81
CA GLY A 50 -14.90 13.53 -11.48
C GLY A 50 -13.49 13.01 -11.69
N ILE A 51 -12.61 13.90 -12.04
CA ILE A 51 -11.17 13.63 -12.12
C ILE A 51 -10.47 14.19 -10.88
N PRO A 52 -9.31 13.63 -10.50
CA PRO A 52 -8.58 14.06 -9.30
C PRO A 52 -8.25 15.55 -9.25
N ASP A 53 -8.00 16.17 -10.40
CA ASP A 53 -7.67 17.60 -10.50
C ASP A 53 -8.82 18.51 -10.05
N ASP A 54 -10.08 18.10 -10.29
CA ASP A 54 -11.28 18.86 -9.92
C ASP A 54 -11.39 19.08 -8.41
N ILE A 55 -10.88 18.14 -7.61
CA ILE A 55 -10.86 18.22 -6.14
C ILE A 55 -9.50 18.65 -5.58
N GLY A 56 -8.58 19.07 -6.44
CA GLY A 56 -7.24 19.50 -6.04
C GLY A 56 -6.32 18.36 -5.55
N ALA A 57 -6.61 17.12 -5.94
CA ALA A 57 -5.73 15.99 -5.64
C ALA A 57 -4.44 16.08 -6.47
N PRO A 58 -3.29 15.65 -5.91
CA PRO A 58 -2.04 15.65 -6.65
C PRO A 58 -2.07 14.63 -7.79
N ALA A 59 -1.42 14.96 -8.92
CA ALA A 59 -1.26 14.02 -10.03
C ALA A 59 -0.46 12.78 -9.63
N PHE A 60 0.51 12.95 -8.74
CA PHE A 60 1.35 11.86 -8.19
C PHE A 60 1.60 12.06 -6.71
N MET A 61 1.71 10.94 -5.98
CA MET A 61 2.19 10.90 -4.62
C MET A 61 3.19 9.76 -4.44
N ARG A 62 4.20 9.96 -3.60
CA ARG A 62 5.13 8.90 -3.20
C ARG A 62 4.72 8.35 -1.85
N ILE A 63 4.78 7.03 -1.71
CA ILE A 63 4.68 6.36 -0.41
C ILE A 63 6.09 5.91 -0.01
N ASP A 64 6.60 6.45 1.08
CA ASP A 64 7.86 6.02 1.69
C ASP A 64 7.53 5.28 2.99
N PHE A 65 7.49 3.97 2.92
CA PHE A 65 7.14 3.12 4.06
C PHE A 65 8.20 3.16 5.16
N ALA A 66 9.48 3.25 4.78
CA ALA A 66 10.58 3.29 5.74
C ALA A 66 10.55 4.58 6.58
N LYS A 67 10.29 5.71 5.94
CA LYS A 67 10.14 7.02 6.60
C LYS A 67 8.74 7.26 7.16
N LYS A 68 7.77 6.39 6.84
CA LYS A 68 6.36 6.51 7.24
C LYS A 68 5.75 7.85 6.82
N VAL A 69 5.90 8.20 5.55
CA VAL A 69 5.37 9.44 4.99
C VAL A 69 4.75 9.22 3.61
N ILE A 70 3.74 10.04 3.30
CA ILE A 70 3.22 10.26 1.96
C ILE A 70 3.76 11.60 1.48
N VAL A 71 4.46 11.61 0.37
CA VAL A 71 5.06 12.83 -0.20
C VAL A 71 4.27 13.24 -1.44
N GLY A 72 3.57 14.35 -1.35
CA GLY A 72 2.94 15.03 -2.48
C GLY A 72 3.81 16.16 -3.02
N PRO A 73 3.38 16.83 -4.11
CA PRO A 73 4.16 17.93 -4.72
C PRO A 73 4.25 19.17 -3.82
N LYS A 74 3.32 19.36 -2.91
CA LYS A 74 3.26 20.55 -2.03
C LYS A 74 3.51 20.24 -0.56
N ARG A 75 3.34 18.98 -0.13
CA ARG A 75 3.36 18.60 1.31
C ARG A 75 3.80 17.17 1.49
N THR A 76 4.21 16.90 2.74
CA THR A 76 4.50 15.56 3.24
C THR A 76 3.59 15.29 4.43
N SER A 77 2.82 14.20 4.34
CA SER A 77 1.91 13.75 5.40
C SER A 77 2.49 12.55 6.13
N PRO A 78 2.56 12.57 7.46
CA PRO A 78 2.99 11.38 8.21
C PRO A 78 1.92 10.27 8.16
N ILE A 79 2.38 9.03 7.97
CA ILE A 79 1.56 7.84 8.14
C ILE A 79 1.47 7.56 9.64
N ARG A 80 0.27 7.67 10.20
CA ARG A 80 0.00 7.50 11.63
C ARG A 80 -0.21 6.04 12.01
N ALA A 81 -0.84 5.28 11.11
CA ALA A 81 -1.08 3.85 11.29
C ALA A 81 -0.85 3.11 9.97
N MET A 82 -0.31 1.92 10.09
CA MET A 82 -0.11 1.00 8.97
C MET A 82 -0.45 -0.41 9.44
N GLU A 83 -1.34 -1.06 8.70
CA GLU A 83 -1.68 -2.47 8.85
C GLU A 83 -1.47 -3.17 7.52
N LYS A 84 -0.99 -4.40 7.56
CA LYS A 84 -0.82 -5.18 6.34
C LYS A 84 -1.13 -6.65 6.56
N ASP A 85 -1.70 -7.25 5.55
CA ASP A 85 -1.88 -8.68 5.40
C ASP A 85 -1.38 -9.14 4.01
N GLU A 86 -1.67 -10.37 3.64
CA GLU A 86 -1.24 -10.93 2.35
C GLU A 86 -1.91 -10.26 1.13
N ASN A 87 -3.07 -9.61 1.30
CA ASN A 87 -3.89 -9.07 0.23
C ASN A 87 -3.79 -7.55 0.10
N GLN A 88 -3.52 -6.85 1.20
CA GLN A 88 -3.52 -5.39 1.22
C GLN A 88 -2.58 -4.78 2.24
N VAL A 89 -2.20 -3.53 1.97
CA VAL A 89 -1.57 -2.62 2.92
C VAL A 89 -2.54 -1.47 3.17
N LEU A 90 -2.86 -1.22 4.44
CA LEU A 90 -3.71 -0.11 4.88
C LEU A 90 -2.85 0.96 5.54
N LEU A 91 -2.99 2.20 5.09
CA LEU A 91 -2.31 3.36 5.62
C LEU A 91 -3.34 4.39 6.08
N GLN A 92 -3.08 5.06 7.18
CA GLN A 92 -3.97 6.08 7.73
C GLN A 92 -3.18 7.28 8.26
N GLY A 93 -3.79 8.44 8.18
CA GLY A 93 -3.24 9.67 8.71
C GLY A 93 -4.24 10.82 8.70
N THR A 94 -3.73 12.01 8.98
CA THR A 94 -4.49 13.25 8.94
C THR A 94 -3.69 14.33 8.22
N GLU A 95 -4.37 15.18 7.48
CA GLU A 95 -3.77 16.29 6.74
C GLU A 95 -4.76 17.46 6.66
N LEU A 96 -4.41 18.63 7.19
CA LEU A 96 -5.21 19.86 7.08
C LEU A 96 -6.71 19.69 7.42
N GLY A 97 -7.02 18.99 8.50
CA GLY A 97 -8.40 18.75 8.93
C GLY A 97 -9.11 17.61 8.20
N LEU A 98 -8.43 16.91 7.32
CA LEU A 98 -8.92 15.69 6.69
C LEU A 98 -8.33 14.45 7.39
N ALA A 99 -9.17 13.48 7.70
CA ALA A 99 -8.73 12.13 7.97
C ALA A 99 -8.58 11.41 6.62
N TRP A 100 -7.49 10.69 6.43
CA TRP A 100 -7.28 9.95 5.19
C TRP A 100 -6.90 8.49 5.45
N SER A 101 -7.27 7.64 4.50
CA SER A 101 -6.80 6.27 4.43
C SER A 101 -6.44 5.88 3.00
N ILE A 102 -5.49 4.97 2.86
CA ILE A 102 -5.11 4.36 1.59
C ILE A 102 -5.16 2.85 1.77
N ALA A 103 -5.91 2.18 0.88
CA ALA A 103 -5.88 0.74 0.72
C ALA A 103 -5.12 0.40 -0.56
N LEU A 104 -4.04 -0.35 -0.44
CA LEU A 104 -3.18 -0.77 -1.53
C LEU A 104 -3.31 -2.28 -1.72
N ASN A 105 -3.68 -2.71 -2.91
CA ASN A 105 -3.72 -4.13 -3.27
C ASN A 105 -2.30 -4.66 -3.50
N THR A 106 -1.88 -5.66 -2.73
CA THR A 106 -0.52 -6.21 -2.76
C THR A 106 -0.19 -6.99 -4.03
N ALA A 107 -1.19 -7.48 -4.74
CA ALA A 107 -0.99 -8.23 -5.99
C ALA A 107 -0.91 -7.31 -7.22
N THR A 108 -1.65 -6.21 -7.24
CA THR A 108 -1.85 -5.40 -8.45
C THR A 108 -1.29 -3.98 -8.36
N GLY A 109 -1.01 -3.47 -7.16
CA GLY A 109 -0.65 -2.08 -6.92
C GLY A 109 -1.82 -1.09 -7.09
N ARG A 110 -3.05 -1.57 -7.26
CA ARG A 110 -4.24 -0.70 -7.27
C ARG A 110 -4.42 -0.06 -5.91
N MET A 111 -4.83 1.20 -5.94
CA MET A 111 -4.99 2.03 -4.76
C MET A 111 -6.41 2.61 -4.70
N VAL A 112 -6.99 2.57 -3.51
CA VAL A 112 -8.17 3.36 -3.15
C VAL A 112 -7.78 4.26 -1.99
N SER A 113 -7.95 5.56 -2.13
CA SER A 113 -7.73 6.54 -1.05
C SER A 113 -9.05 7.18 -0.68
N THR A 114 -9.29 7.34 0.61
CA THR A 114 -10.45 8.07 1.13
C THR A 114 -9.99 9.25 1.98
N PHE A 115 -10.71 10.34 1.87
CA PHE A 115 -10.50 11.54 2.66
C PHE A 115 -11.85 11.97 3.22
N SER A 116 -11.91 12.30 4.49
CA SER A 116 -13.14 12.76 5.11
C SER A 116 -12.88 13.91 6.06
N SER A 117 -13.85 14.81 6.09
CA SER A 117 -13.97 15.90 7.05
C SER A 117 -15.41 15.95 7.56
N ARG A 118 -15.70 16.93 8.41
CA ARG A 118 -17.09 17.17 8.85
C ARG A 118 -18.03 17.60 7.72
N ASP A 119 -17.48 18.08 6.59
CA ASP A 119 -18.28 18.71 5.51
C ASP A 119 -18.49 17.76 4.33
N GLY A 120 -17.70 16.70 4.20
CA GLY A 120 -17.81 15.76 3.09
C GLY A 120 -16.70 14.72 3.05
N ALA A 121 -16.70 13.96 1.98
CA ALA A 121 -15.71 12.91 1.74
C ALA A 121 -15.31 12.87 0.27
N PHE A 122 -14.08 12.46 0.03
CA PHE A 122 -13.54 12.18 -1.30
C PHE A 122 -13.04 10.75 -1.37
N VAL A 123 -13.20 10.12 -2.51
CA VAL A 123 -12.60 8.82 -2.82
C VAL A 123 -11.77 8.97 -4.09
N LEU A 124 -10.53 8.52 -4.05
CA LEU A 124 -9.64 8.48 -5.19
C LEU A 124 -9.34 7.03 -5.54
N PHE A 125 -9.45 6.71 -6.81
CA PHE A 125 -9.02 5.44 -7.37
C PHE A 125 -7.78 5.65 -8.21
N GLY A 126 -6.79 4.78 -8.08
CA GLY A 126 -5.53 4.92 -8.77
C GLY A 126 -4.70 3.66 -8.77
N SER A 127 -3.46 3.81 -9.15
CA SER A 127 -2.49 2.73 -9.20
C SER A 127 -1.11 3.22 -8.77
N CYS A 128 -0.35 2.30 -8.22
CA CYS A 128 1.02 2.53 -7.79
C CYS A 128 2.00 1.66 -8.59
N THR A 129 3.24 2.10 -8.65
CA THR A 129 4.38 1.32 -9.16
C THR A 129 5.58 1.53 -8.25
N PRO A 130 6.48 0.55 -8.11
CA PRO A 130 7.74 0.74 -7.40
C PRO A 130 8.59 1.85 -8.03
N LEU A 131 9.35 2.54 -7.17
CA LEU A 131 10.33 3.56 -7.57
C LEU A 131 11.69 2.90 -7.86
#